data_6a1e841b9261e624b6e541cb4c385d6e
#
_entry.id   6a1e841b9261e624b6e541cb4c385d6e
#
_cell.length_a   1.000
_cell.length_b   1.000
_cell.length_c   1.000
_cell.angle_alpha   90.00
_cell.angle_beta   90.00
_cell.angle_gamma   90.00
#
_symmetry.space_group_name_H-M   'P 1'
#
loop_
_entity.id
_entity.type
_entity.pdbx_description
1 polymer ?
#
loop_
_entity_poly.entity_id
_entity_poly.type
_entity_poly.pdbx_seq_one_letter_code
_entity_poly.pdbx_strand_id
1 'polypeptide(L)'
;GWDGSRTGVAVDRMKKPSRLYGMTELPLESVARLRDVYAALATRNTAATGMNDSSSRSHCFAFLTLRVRDGDKVRTSRFQFADLAGSERIKDAHGENVKPGDWSSMEAVTGMMTNFSLTMLSQAARGLVDAKRRGPAAVKSFSFRAFIGDLVPLLQESMTGEAATACFVCMSQAPANLQQSRFALEFGQVFGQLSAARP
;
A
#
# COMPACT_ATOMS: atom_id res chain seq x y z
N GLY A 1 5.38 -14.35 -4.54
CA GLY A 1 4.33 -15.27 -4.85
C GLY A 1 4.02 -16.13 -3.65
N TRP A 2 2.77 -16.21 -3.26
CA TRP A 2 2.33 -17.16 -2.27
C TRP A 2 2.30 -18.53 -2.95
N ASP A 3 3.19 -19.43 -2.54
CA ASP A 3 3.30 -20.78 -3.09
C ASP A 3 2.45 -21.81 -2.34
N GLY A 4 1.53 -21.35 -1.46
CA GLY A 4 0.73 -22.21 -0.61
C GLY A 4 1.46 -22.75 0.63
N SER A 5 2.76 -22.48 0.76
CA SER A 5 3.48 -22.77 1.99
C SER A 5 3.23 -21.67 3.03
N ARG A 6 3.38 -21.98 4.31
CA ARG A 6 3.20 -21.02 5.42
C ARG A 6 4.27 -19.92 5.49
N THR A 7 4.99 -19.67 4.40
CA THR A 7 6.10 -18.72 4.27
C THR A 7 5.69 -17.36 3.70
N GLY A 8 4.41 -17.03 3.74
CA GLY A 8 3.93 -15.72 3.32
C GLY A 8 4.48 -14.57 4.18
N VAL A 9 4.62 -13.39 3.58
CA VAL A 9 4.95 -12.18 4.32
C VAL A 9 3.81 -11.84 5.27
N ALA A 10 4.13 -11.70 6.55
CA ALA A 10 3.18 -11.33 7.60
C ALA A 10 3.52 -9.95 8.18
N VAL A 11 2.49 -9.18 8.50
CA VAL A 11 2.60 -7.86 9.14
C VAL A 11 2.32 -7.99 10.64
N ASP A 12 3.31 -7.69 11.48
CA ASP A 12 3.11 -7.56 12.92
C ASP A 12 2.54 -6.17 13.24
N ARG A 13 1.24 -6.13 13.48
CA ARG A 13 0.49 -4.91 13.79
C ARG A 13 0.69 -4.43 15.23
N MET A 14 1.34 -5.23 16.07
CA MET A 14 1.54 -4.91 17.49
C MET A 14 2.79 -4.07 17.71
N LYS A 15 3.72 -4.08 16.74
CA LYS A 15 4.97 -3.30 16.80
C LYS A 15 4.85 -1.99 16.04
N LYS A 16 5.56 -0.99 16.51
CA LYS A 16 5.77 0.29 15.83
C LYS A 16 7.28 0.51 15.63
N PRO A 17 7.75 0.72 14.39
CA PRO A 17 7.05 0.52 13.14
C PRO A 17 6.55 -0.91 12.96
N SER A 18 5.51 -1.11 12.14
CA SER A 18 4.99 -2.45 11.83
C SER A 18 6.10 -3.32 11.29
N ARG A 19 6.29 -4.50 11.89
CA ARG A 19 7.34 -5.42 11.48
C ARG A 19 6.82 -6.38 10.43
N LEU A 20 7.62 -6.58 9.38
CA LEU A 20 7.35 -7.55 8.34
C LEU A 20 8.20 -8.80 8.61
N TYR A 21 7.58 -9.97 8.54
CA TYR A 21 8.22 -11.26 8.64
C TYR A 21 8.11 -12.01 7.30
N GLY A 22 9.06 -12.88 7.00
CA GLY A 22 9.06 -13.67 5.77
C GLY A 22 9.53 -12.91 4.53
N MET A 23 10.04 -11.68 4.68
CA MET A 23 10.68 -10.95 3.57
C MET A 23 12.10 -11.47 3.34
N THR A 24 12.48 -11.57 2.07
CA THR A 24 13.88 -11.75 1.68
C THR A 24 14.56 -10.39 1.60
N GLU A 25 15.62 -10.18 2.37
CA GLU A 25 16.48 -9.01 2.27
C GLU A 25 17.65 -9.33 1.34
N LEU A 26 17.86 -8.47 0.34
CA LEU A 26 18.95 -8.57 -0.61
C LEU A 26 19.92 -7.40 -0.41
N PRO A 27 21.23 -7.64 -0.24
CA PRO A 27 22.21 -6.56 -0.20
C PRO A 27 22.29 -5.88 -1.57
N LEU A 28 22.25 -4.52 -1.57
CA LEU A 28 22.44 -3.71 -2.77
C LEU A 28 23.87 -3.19 -2.79
N GLU A 29 24.75 -3.95 -3.41
CA GLU A 29 26.18 -3.62 -3.51
C GLU A 29 26.53 -2.76 -4.72
N SER A 30 25.59 -2.64 -5.68
CA SER A 30 25.80 -1.89 -6.92
C SER A 30 24.48 -1.45 -7.56
N VAL A 31 24.58 -0.48 -8.48
CA VAL A 31 23.44 -0.06 -9.32
C VAL A 31 22.95 -1.20 -10.23
N ALA A 32 23.84 -2.09 -10.67
CA ALA A 32 23.45 -3.25 -11.45
C ALA A 32 22.50 -4.16 -10.65
N ARG A 33 22.82 -4.38 -9.37
CA ARG A 33 21.97 -5.17 -8.47
C ARG A 33 20.57 -4.56 -8.27
N LEU A 34 20.49 -3.23 -8.26
CA LEU A 34 19.18 -2.54 -8.21
C LEU A 34 18.35 -2.81 -9.49
N ARG A 35 18.99 -2.88 -10.64
CA ARG A 35 18.31 -3.26 -11.90
C ARG A 35 17.75 -4.69 -11.85
N ASP A 36 18.49 -5.64 -11.25
CA ASP A 36 18.01 -7.01 -11.07
C ASP A 36 16.75 -7.05 -10.18
N VAL A 37 16.77 -6.29 -9.07
CA VAL A 37 15.60 -6.16 -8.18
C VAL A 37 14.41 -5.55 -8.93
N TYR A 38 14.65 -4.50 -9.72
CA TYR A 38 13.60 -3.88 -10.54
C TYR A 38 13.03 -4.86 -11.57
N ALA A 39 13.88 -5.61 -12.27
CA ALA A 39 13.44 -6.63 -13.21
C ALA A 39 12.59 -7.72 -12.51
N ALA A 40 13.00 -8.17 -11.32
CA ALA A 40 12.24 -9.13 -10.52
C ALA A 40 10.87 -8.58 -10.07
N LEU A 41 10.79 -7.29 -9.73
CA LEU A 41 9.52 -6.61 -9.42
C LEU A 41 8.60 -6.53 -10.66
N ALA A 42 9.16 -6.26 -11.84
CA ALA A 42 8.42 -6.20 -13.08
C ALA A 42 7.88 -7.58 -13.51
N THR A 43 8.68 -8.65 -13.36
CA THR A 43 8.25 -10.01 -13.74
C THR A 43 7.21 -10.60 -12.79
N ARG A 44 7.14 -10.14 -11.53
CA ARG A 44 6.13 -10.59 -10.56
C ARG A 44 4.70 -10.43 -11.06
N ASN A 45 4.45 -9.39 -11.85
CA ASN A 45 3.12 -9.05 -12.33
C ASN A 45 2.72 -9.82 -13.59
N THR A 46 3.67 -10.41 -14.31
CA THR A 46 3.42 -11.13 -15.57
C THR A 46 3.14 -12.62 -15.38
N ALA A 47 3.47 -13.20 -14.22
CA ALA A 47 3.28 -14.61 -13.94
C ALA A 47 1.82 -15.01 -13.65
N ALA A 48 0.92 -14.07 -13.45
CA ALA A 48 -0.48 -14.33 -13.13
C ALA A 48 -1.38 -13.97 -14.31
N THR A 49 -1.46 -14.84 -15.31
CA THR A 49 -2.43 -14.86 -16.41
C THR A 49 -2.12 -14.01 -17.65
N GLY A 50 -2.01 -14.69 -18.77
CA GLY A 50 -1.65 -14.16 -20.09
C GLY A 50 -2.68 -13.31 -20.80
N MET A 51 -3.64 -12.65 -20.15
CA MET A 51 -4.61 -11.76 -20.82
C MET A 51 -5.20 -10.63 -19.98
N ASN A 52 -4.89 -10.50 -18.69
CA ASN A 52 -5.39 -9.38 -17.88
C ASN A 52 -4.26 -8.81 -17.03
N ASP A 53 -4.12 -7.50 -17.04
CA ASP A 53 -3.11 -6.74 -16.33
C ASP A 53 -3.27 -6.92 -14.81
N SER A 54 -2.65 -7.99 -14.26
CA SER A 54 -2.74 -8.34 -12.84
C SER A 54 -2.02 -7.32 -11.95
N SER A 55 -1.23 -6.44 -12.54
CA SER A 55 -0.51 -5.37 -11.84
C SER A 55 -1.46 -4.38 -11.20
N SER A 56 -2.60 -4.09 -11.81
CA SER A 56 -3.62 -3.17 -11.30
C SER A 56 -4.42 -3.74 -10.11
N ARG A 57 -4.28 -5.04 -9.80
CA ARG A 57 -5.12 -5.77 -8.83
C ARG A 57 -4.42 -6.17 -7.55
N SER A 58 -3.16 -5.83 -7.38
CA SER A 58 -2.40 -6.14 -6.16
C SER A 58 -1.55 -4.96 -5.73
N HIS A 59 -1.44 -4.75 -4.40
CA HIS A 59 -0.54 -3.76 -3.85
C HIS A 59 0.91 -4.26 -3.91
N CYS A 60 1.84 -3.35 -4.20
CA CYS A 60 3.27 -3.63 -4.16
C CYS A 60 3.97 -2.73 -3.16
N PHE A 61 4.81 -3.33 -2.33
CA PHE A 61 5.67 -2.61 -1.41
C PHE A 61 7.13 -2.98 -1.65
N ALA A 62 7.98 -1.97 -1.78
CA ALA A 62 9.42 -2.13 -1.81
C ALA A 62 10.03 -1.32 -0.65
N PHE A 63 10.95 -1.94 0.07
CA PHE A 63 11.64 -1.33 1.20
C PHE A 63 13.13 -1.24 0.89
N LEU A 64 13.69 -0.05 1.04
CA LEU A 64 15.12 0.17 0.94
C LEU A 64 15.65 0.61 2.32
N THR A 65 16.59 -0.14 2.87
CA THR A 65 17.25 0.20 4.12
C THR A 65 18.66 0.70 3.83
N LEU A 66 18.93 1.95 4.15
CA LEU A 66 20.25 2.55 4.07
C LEU A 66 20.88 2.56 5.46
N ARG A 67 22.08 1.97 5.57
CA ARG A 67 22.90 1.99 6.78
C ARG A 67 24.17 2.78 6.51
N VAL A 68 24.36 3.88 7.22
CA VAL A 68 25.53 4.72 7.12
C VAL A 68 26.33 4.62 8.40
N ARG A 69 27.60 4.22 8.31
CA ARG A 69 28.52 4.21 9.44
C ARG A 69 29.14 5.60 9.60
N ASP A 70 29.07 6.14 10.80
CA ASP A 70 29.64 7.42 11.20
C ASP A 70 30.45 7.18 12.50
N GLY A 71 31.75 6.90 12.36
CA GLY A 71 32.58 6.39 13.44
C GLY A 71 32.07 5.07 13.98
N ASP A 72 31.81 5.01 15.29
CA ASP A 72 31.29 3.82 15.98
C ASP A 72 29.76 3.71 15.90
N LYS A 73 29.08 4.69 15.33
CA LYS A 73 27.64 4.73 15.22
C LYS A 73 27.17 4.30 13.83
N VAL A 74 26.07 3.56 13.78
CA VAL A 74 25.39 3.22 12.54
C VAL A 74 24.04 3.93 12.51
N ARG A 75 23.87 4.82 11.54
CA ARG A 75 22.59 5.44 11.23
C ARG A 75 21.85 4.57 10.23
N THR A 76 20.57 4.29 10.53
CA THR A 76 19.71 3.51 9.64
C THR A 76 18.54 4.37 9.19
N SER A 77 18.35 4.47 7.88
CA SER A 77 17.19 5.11 7.25
C SER A 77 16.43 4.09 6.44
N ARG A 78 15.11 4.13 6.48
CA ARG A 78 14.24 3.26 5.70
C ARG A 78 13.43 4.09 4.73
N PHE A 79 13.42 3.68 3.48
CA PHE A 79 12.55 4.20 2.42
C PHE A 79 11.53 3.12 2.09
N GLN A 80 10.28 3.53 1.98
CA GLN A 80 9.17 2.66 1.61
C GLN A 80 8.52 3.21 0.35
N PHE A 81 8.43 2.38 -0.65
CA PHE A 81 7.71 2.65 -1.90
C PHE A 81 6.47 1.78 -1.90
N ALA A 82 5.31 2.40 -2.05
CA ALA A 82 4.04 1.72 -2.11
C ALA A 82 3.37 2.03 -3.44
N ASP A 83 3.19 1.01 -4.27
CA ASP A 83 2.37 1.02 -5.47
C ASP A 83 1.06 0.35 -5.14
N LEU A 84 0.01 1.16 -4.98
CA LEU A 84 -1.30 0.69 -4.59
C LEU A 84 -2.09 0.27 -5.84
N ALA A 85 -2.80 -0.83 -5.75
CA ALA A 85 -3.71 -1.24 -6.81
C ALA A 85 -4.77 -0.17 -7.07
N GLY A 86 -5.33 -0.18 -8.24
CA GLY A 86 -6.39 0.73 -8.64
C GLY A 86 -7.63 0.62 -7.74
N SER A 87 -8.36 1.70 -7.63
CA SER A 87 -9.61 1.81 -6.85
C SER A 87 -10.86 1.52 -7.68
N GLU A 88 -10.68 0.97 -8.87
CA GLU A 88 -11.76 0.61 -9.77
C GLU A 88 -12.68 -0.46 -9.15
N ARG A 89 -13.95 -0.35 -9.46
CA ARG A 89 -14.94 -1.32 -8.97
C ARG A 89 -14.68 -2.69 -9.60
N ILE A 90 -14.99 -3.75 -8.86
CA ILE A 90 -14.88 -5.14 -9.33
C ILE A 90 -15.60 -5.32 -10.68
N LYS A 91 -16.75 -4.68 -10.88
CA LYS A 91 -17.49 -4.71 -12.15
C LYS A 91 -16.70 -4.12 -13.32
N ASP A 92 -15.96 -3.02 -13.07
CA ASP A 92 -15.17 -2.36 -14.11
C ASP A 92 -13.90 -3.17 -14.44
N ALA A 93 -13.39 -3.94 -13.46
CA ALA A 93 -12.18 -4.74 -13.60
C ALA A 93 -12.42 -6.14 -14.22
N HIS A 94 -13.62 -6.72 -14.04
CA HIS A 94 -13.93 -8.10 -14.45
C HIS A 94 -15.08 -8.22 -15.46
N GLY A 95 -15.67 -7.10 -15.92
CA GLY A 95 -16.86 -7.10 -16.77
C GLY A 95 -18.12 -7.45 -16.01
N GLU A 96 -19.26 -7.50 -16.75
CA GLU A 96 -20.60 -7.69 -16.16
C GLU A 96 -20.84 -9.09 -15.56
N ASN A 97 -19.93 -10.04 -15.77
CA ASN A 97 -20.12 -11.45 -15.40
C ASN A 97 -19.77 -11.74 -13.92
N VAL A 98 -19.15 -10.82 -13.18
CA VAL A 98 -18.83 -11.03 -11.76
C VAL A 98 -19.89 -10.35 -10.90
N LYS A 99 -20.70 -11.14 -10.20
CA LYS A 99 -21.69 -10.62 -9.24
C LYS A 99 -20.99 -10.23 -7.93
N PRO A 100 -21.42 -9.15 -7.27
CA PRO A 100 -20.97 -8.84 -5.91
C PRO A 100 -21.21 -10.04 -4.99
N GLY A 101 -20.15 -10.50 -4.30
CA GLY A 101 -20.23 -11.69 -3.44
C GLY A 101 -19.98 -13.02 -4.14
N ASP A 102 -19.55 -13.01 -5.39
CA ASP A 102 -19.10 -14.21 -6.08
C ASP A 102 -17.69 -14.62 -5.59
N TRP A 103 -17.66 -15.68 -4.80
CA TRP A 103 -16.44 -16.28 -4.25
C TRP A 103 -15.95 -17.46 -5.09
N SER A 104 -16.49 -17.64 -6.28
CA SER A 104 -16.23 -18.83 -7.11
C SER A 104 -14.84 -18.80 -7.76
N SER A 105 -14.23 -17.61 -7.94
CA SER A 105 -12.90 -17.50 -8.53
C SER A 105 -11.90 -16.81 -7.58
N MET A 106 -10.66 -17.26 -7.60
CA MET A 106 -9.57 -16.65 -6.85
C MET A 106 -9.35 -15.20 -7.26
N GLU A 107 -9.59 -14.86 -8.51
CA GLU A 107 -9.47 -13.50 -9.05
C GLU A 107 -10.51 -12.56 -8.47
N ALA A 108 -11.77 -13.00 -8.38
CA ALA A 108 -12.85 -12.23 -7.75
C ALA A 108 -12.55 -11.98 -6.26
N VAL A 109 -12.11 -13.01 -5.55
CA VAL A 109 -11.70 -12.90 -4.14
C VAL A 109 -10.56 -11.92 -3.98
N THR A 110 -9.52 -12.00 -4.81
CA THR A 110 -8.36 -11.09 -4.77
C THR A 110 -8.79 -9.65 -5.03
N GLY A 111 -9.63 -9.41 -6.04
CA GLY A 111 -10.15 -8.07 -6.34
C GLY A 111 -10.99 -7.49 -5.19
N MET A 112 -11.83 -8.30 -4.56
CA MET A 112 -12.61 -7.88 -3.38
C MET A 112 -11.70 -7.53 -2.20
N MET A 113 -10.69 -8.34 -1.91
CA MET A 113 -9.75 -8.09 -0.82
C MET A 113 -8.90 -6.84 -1.06
N THR A 114 -8.51 -6.60 -2.31
CA THR A 114 -7.78 -5.39 -2.72
C THR A 114 -8.62 -4.14 -2.50
N ASN A 115 -9.86 -4.12 -2.98
CA ASN A 115 -10.77 -2.99 -2.77
C ASN A 115 -11.13 -2.78 -1.30
N PHE A 116 -11.27 -3.88 -0.55
CA PHE A 116 -11.50 -3.81 0.89
C PHE A 116 -10.32 -3.15 1.61
N SER A 117 -9.09 -3.52 1.27
CA SER A 117 -7.89 -2.95 1.90
C SER A 117 -7.73 -1.44 1.62
N LEU A 118 -8.03 -0.99 0.38
CA LEU A 118 -8.07 0.44 0.01
C LEU A 118 -9.18 1.19 0.76
N THR A 119 -10.34 0.57 0.91
CA THR A 119 -11.46 1.13 1.68
C THR A 119 -11.06 1.33 3.14
N MET A 120 -10.44 0.33 3.76
CA MET A 120 -9.96 0.42 5.15
C MET A 120 -8.88 1.51 5.30
N LEU A 121 -7.96 1.62 4.35
CA LEU A 121 -6.95 2.67 4.34
C LEU A 121 -7.58 4.06 4.23
N SER A 122 -8.54 4.24 3.33
CA SER A 122 -9.26 5.51 3.14
C SER A 122 -10.06 5.88 4.41
N GLN A 123 -10.73 4.92 5.04
CA GLN A 123 -11.47 5.15 6.28
C GLN A 123 -10.53 5.50 7.44
N ALA A 124 -9.38 4.83 7.56
CA ALA A 124 -8.37 5.15 8.57
C ALA A 124 -7.84 6.58 8.39
N ALA A 125 -7.51 6.97 7.15
CA ALA A 125 -7.04 8.30 6.83
C ALA A 125 -8.11 9.37 7.17
N ARG A 126 -9.35 9.18 6.75
CA ARG A 126 -10.48 10.08 7.06
C ARG A 126 -10.73 10.19 8.57
N GLY A 127 -10.75 9.06 9.26
CA GLY A 127 -10.91 9.02 10.72
C GLY A 127 -9.81 9.76 11.45
N LEU A 128 -8.55 9.68 10.98
CA LEU A 128 -7.45 10.43 11.55
C LEU A 128 -7.55 11.94 11.25
N VAL A 129 -7.97 12.32 10.03
CA VAL A 129 -8.26 13.75 9.69
C VAL A 129 -9.33 14.31 10.64
N ASP A 130 -10.41 13.56 10.85
CA ASP A 130 -11.49 13.99 11.75
C ASP A 130 -11.04 14.03 13.22
N ALA A 131 -10.19 13.11 13.64
CA ALA A 131 -9.59 13.16 14.97
C ALA A 131 -8.68 14.40 15.14
N LYS A 132 -7.87 14.74 14.13
CA LYS A 132 -7.06 15.97 14.13
C LYS A 132 -7.92 17.24 14.24
N ARG A 133 -9.06 17.31 13.56
CA ARG A 133 -10.01 18.43 13.65
C ARG A 133 -10.63 18.56 15.05
N ARG A 134 -10.86 17.46 15.73
CA ARG A 134 -11.40 17.44 17.11
C ARG A 134 -10.35 17.73 18.19
N GLY A 135 -9.08 17.74 17.83
CA GLY A 135 -7.98 18.14 18.69
C GLY A 135 -7.13 16.99 19.25
N PRO A 136 -6.07 17.33 20.02
CA PRO A 136 -5.04 16.39 20.43
C PRO A 136 -5.55 15.16 21.21
N ALA A 137 -6.57 15.34 22.05
CA ALA A 137 -7.15 14.24 22.83
C ALA A 137 -7.79 13.18 21.92
N ALA A 138 -8.48 13.61 20.86
CA ALA A 138 -9.08 12.70 19.88
C ALA A 138 -8.01 11.97 19.05
N VAL A 139 -6.92 12.63 18.68
CA VAL A 139 -5.78 12.00 18.01
C VAL A 139 -5.12 10.95 18.91
N LYS A 140 -4.94 11.26 20.20
CA LYS A 140 -4.36 10.32 21.16
C LYS A 140 -5.22 9.06 21.34
N SER A 141 -6.53 9.19 21.28
CA SER A 141 -7.48 8.07 21.41
C SER A 141 -7.75 7.34 20.10
N PHE A 142 -7.27 7.85 18.95
CA PHE A 142 -7.49 7.22 17.66
C PHE A 142 -6.72 5.91 17.53
N SER A 143 -7.42 4.84 17.17
CA SER A 143 -6.83 3.51 17.06
C SER A 143 -6.87 2.99 15.64
N PHE A 144 -5.71 2.77 15.05
CA PHE A 144 -5.57 2.10 13.75
C PHE A 144 -5.94 0.61 13.78
N ARG A 145 -6.01 0.00 14.98
CA ARG A 145 -6.38 -1.42 15.14
C ARG A 145 -7.82 -1.73 14.75
N ALA A 146 -8.68 -0.71 14.71
CA ALA A 146 -10.07 -0.87 14.26
C ALA A 146 -10.19 -1.17 12.75
N PHE A 147 -9.14 -0.91 11.99
CA PHE A 147 -9.15 -1.08 10.54
C PHE A 147 -8.43 -2.39 10.17
N ILE A 148 -9.17 -3.29 9.54
CA ILE A 148 -8.70 -4.61 9.13
C ILE A 148 -7.88 -4.48 7.84
N GLY A 149 -6.91 -5.36 7.63
CA GLY A 149 -6.05 -5.38 6.44
C GLY A 149 -4.62 -4.91 6.73
N ASP A 150 -3.71 -5.17 5.81
CA ASP A 150 -2.27 -4.94 6.01
C ASP A 150 -1.81 -3.56 5.56
N LEU A 151 -2.60 -2.87 4.71
CA LEU A 151 -2.24 -1.53 4.23
C LEU A 151 -2.19 -0.49 5.35
N VAL A 152 -3.15 -0.54 6.26
CA VAL A 152 -3.23 0.45 7.35
C VAL A 152 -2.00 0.41 8.25
N PRO A 153 -1.58 -0.74 8.79
CA PRO A 153 -0.37 -0.80 9.61
C PRO A 153 0.91 -0.50 8.82
N LEU A 154 0.99 -0.85 7.52
CA LEU A 154 2.15 -0.55 6.69
C LEU A 154 2.31 0.93 6.39
N LEU A 155 1.20 1.68 6.27
CA LEU A 155 1.19 3.11 5.95
C LEU A 155 0.89 4.00 7.17
N GLN A 156 0.85 3.44 8.38
CA GLN A 156 0.53 4.18 9.59
C GLN A 156 1.49 5.34 9.82
N GLU A 157 2.80 5.12 9.71
CA GLU A 157 3.82 6.17 9.91
C GLU A 157 3.69 7.31 8.89
N SER A 158 3.29 6.98 7.66
CA SER A 158 2.98 7.98 6.62
C SER A 158 1.76 8.82 6.98
N MET A 159 0.73 8.23 7.58
CA MET A 159 -0.49 8.93 7.98
C MET A 159 -0.31 9.76 9.24
N THR A 160 0.50 9.30 10.18
CA THR A 160 0.75 10.01 11.46
C THR A 160 1.76 11.15 11.32
N GLY A 161 2.55 11.17 10.26
CA GLY A 161 3.64 12.13 10.05
C GLY A 161 4.95 11.71 10.71
N GLU A 162 5.04 10.47 11.23
CA GLU A 162 6.30 9.89 11.73
C GLU A 162 7.31 9.64 10.59
N ALA A 163 6.79 9.47 9.36
CA ALA A 163 7.60 9.38 8.14
C ALA A 163 7.32 10.56 7.21
N ALA A 164 8.38 11.12 6.60
CA ALA A 164 8.24 12.06 5.49
C ALA A 164 7.60 11.32 4.30
N THR A 165 6.46 11.82 3.81
CA THR A 165 5.64 11.11 2.84
C THR A 165 5.31 11.99 1.64
N ALA A 166 5.45 11.42 0.44
CA ALA A 166 4.94 11.98 -0.81
C ALA A 166 3.88 11.02 -1.38
N CYS A 167 2.72 11.55 -1.75
CA CYS A 167 1.64 10.81 -2.39
C CYS A 167 1.51 11.29 -3.84
N PHE A 168 1.68 10.36 -4.79
CA PHE A 168 1.50 10.61 -6.21
C PHE A 168 0.13 10.10 -6.63
N VAL A 169 -0.72 10.99 -7.13
CA VAL A 169 -2.04 10.65 -7.65
C VAL A 169 -1.96 10.56 -9.16
N CYS A 170 -2.07 9.35 -9.69
CA CYS A 170 -2.06 9.09 -11.12
C CYS A 170 -3.49 9.17 -11.68
N MET A 171 -3.66 9.94 -12.76
CA MET A 171 -4.95 10.14 -13.40
C MET A 171 -4.88 9.82 -14.88
N SER A 172 -5.93 9.22 -15.44
CA SER A 172 -6.07 9.00 -16.86
C SER A 172 -6.74 10.19 -17.53
N GLN A 173 -6.25 10.55 -18.71
CA GLN A 173 -6.89 11.56 -19.58
C GLN A 173 -8.03 10.99 -20.42
N ALA A 174 -8.20 9.66 -20.47
CA ALA A 174 -9.26 9.04 -21.24
C ALA A 174 -10.62 9.28 -20.59
N PRO A 175 -11.63 9.77 -21.32
CA PRO A 175 -12.98 10.03 -20.78
C PRO A 175 -13.61 8.80 -20.13
N ALA A 176 -13.33 7.60 -20.66
CA ALA A 176 -13.81 6.34 -20.09
C ALA A 176 -13.33 6.10 -18.65
N ASN A 177 -12.20 6.70 -18.25
CA ASN A 177 -11.59 6.52 -16.94
C ASN A 177 -11.84 7.70 -15.98
N LEU A 178 -12.80 8.57 -16.31
CA LEU A 178 -13.11 9.77 -15.52
C LEU A 178 -13.47 9.43 -14.07
N GLN A 179 -14.24 8.36 -13.88
CA GLN A 179 -14.69 7.97 -12.55
C GLN A 179 -13.54 7.43 -11.70
N GLN A 180 -12.62 6.65 -12.30
CA GLN A 180 -11.43 6.14 -11.63
C GLN A 180 -10.48 7.29 -11.25
N SER A 181 -10.28 8.26 -12.16
CA SER A 181 -9.48 9.46 -11.89
C SER A 181 -10.07 10.29 -10.75
N ARG A 182 -11.42 10.41 -10.68
CA ARG A 182 -12.10 11.07 -9.58
C ARG A 182 -11.86 10.38 -8.23
N PHE A 183 -11.97 9.05 -8.17
CA PHE A 183 -11.69 8.29 -6.95
C PHE A 183 -10.23 8.45 -6.51
N ALA A 184 -9.28 8.42 -7.45
CA ALA A 184 -7.87 8.65 -7.15
C ALA A 184 -7.63 10.06 -6.56
N LEU A 185 -8.28 11.08 -7.11
CA LEU A 185 -8.24 12.45 -6.58
C LEU A 185 -8.83 12.56 -5.18
N GLU A 186 -10.01 11.98 -4.95
CA GLU A 186 -10.67 11.98 -3.63
C GLU A 186 -9.78 11.29 -2.58
N PHE A 187 -9.13 10.19 -2.95
CA PHE A 187 -8.17 9.51 -2.08
C PHE A 187 -6.97 10.40 -1.78
N GLY A 188 -6.34 11.00 -2.81
CA GLY A 188 -5.21 11.90 -2.66
C GLY A 188 -5.55 13.14 -1.82
N GLN A 189 -6.76 13.69 -1.97
CA GLN A 189 -7.23 14.83 -1.18
C GLN A 189 -7.29 14.49 0.32
N VAL A 190 -7.74 13.29 0.69
CA VAL A 190 -7.74 12.85 2.09
C VAL A 190 -6.32 12.74 2.64
N PHE A 191 -5.41 12.16 1.88
CA PHE A 191 -4.00 12.07 2.27
C PHE A 191 -3.33 13.44 2.36
N GLY A 192 -3.67 14.38 1.48
CA GLY A 192 -3.19 15.76 1.54
C GLY A 192 -3.62 16.53 2.80
N GLN A 193 -4.73 16.13 3.45
CA GLN A 193 -5.18 16.71 4.72
C GLN A 193 -4.46 16.11 5.94
N LEU A 194 -3.77 14.99 5.77
CA LEU A 194 -2.89 14.43 6.77
C LEU A 194 -1.60 15.27 6.78
N SER A 195 -1.65 16.50 7.31
CA SER A 195 -0.44 17.30 7.37
C SER A 195 0.64 16.53 8.12
N ALA A 196 1.72 16.22 7.41
CA ALA A 196 2.92 15.73 8.02
C ALA A 196 3.40 16.76 9.03
N ALA A 197 3.61 16.36 10.26
CA ALA A 197 4.45 17.15 11.14
C ALA A 197 5.80 17.25 10.42
N ARG A 198 6.20 18.45 10.02
CA ARG A 198 7.54 18.65 9.49
C ARG A 198 8.53 18.33 10.61
N PRO A 199 9.57 17.55 10.34
CA PRO A 199 10.64 17.34 11.30
C PRO A 199 11.33 18.67 11.65
#